data_2db5f87128c9aec9a22f0fcee9de5706
#
_entry.id   2db5f87128c9aec9a22f0fcee9de5706
#
_cell.length_a   1.000
_cell.length_b   1.000
_cell.length_c   1.000
_cell.angle_alpha   90.00
_cell.angle_beta   90.00
_cell.angle_gamma   90.00
#
_symmetry.space_group_name_H-M   'P 1'
#
loop_
_entity.id
_entity.type
_entity.pdbx_description
1 polymer ?
#
loop_
_entity_poly.entity_id
_entity_poly.type
_entity_poly.pdbx_seq_one_letter_code
_entity_poly.pdbx_strand_id
1 'polypeptide(L)'
;MAKKSESKKTKPKSAGLMTEVAVENLAFTLGRKADIDEVLRQAGLTRQRLSVLMVDDEIAQAMETRLDAVLNAPWRFIEDHGEQTVFLKELFTRWHAEIVSGAWEACPYGYSVMEANYALTSDSKFTLNEIVVKPLEWFEPKNDGRLIYRQNATEVDVNAKYPLKFFLTRRKPTFKQPYGDPLLSKLYWLWFFR
;
A
#
# COMPACT_ATOMS: atom_id res chain seq x y z
N MET A 1 -53.67 0.22 14.04
CA MET A 1 -52.53 0.99 13.51
C MET A 1 -51.27 0.10 13.58
N ALA A 2 -50.93 -0.52 12.46
CA ALA A 2 -49.77 -1.42 12.37
C ALA A 2 -48.54 -0.62 11.87
N LYS A 3 -47.49 -0.57 12.69
CA LYS A 3 -46.20 0.03 12.32
C LYS A 3 -45.46 -0.91 11.35
N LYS A 4 -45.33 -0.47 10.11
CA LYS A 4 -44.50 -1.09 9.07
C LYS A 4 -43.04 -0.90 9.43
N SER A 5 -42.33 -1.97 9.77
CA SER A 5 -40.87 -1.92 9.96
C SER A 5 -40.19 -1.90 8.61
N GLU A 6 -39.55 -0.79 8.28
CA GLU A 6 -38.66 -0.70 7.13
C GLU A 6 -37.37 -1.50 7.39
N SER A 7 -37.23 -2.60 6.67
CA SER A 7 -35.99 -3.36 6.65
C SER A 7 -34.93 -2.55 5.88
N LYS A 8 -33.92 -2.08 6.60
CA LYS A 8 -32.70 -1.52 5.99
C LYS A 8 -32.03 -2.61 5.15
N LYS A 9 -32.13 -2.51 3.83
CA LYS A 9 -31.35 -3.31 2.88
C LYS A 9 -29.87 -2.99 3.08
N THR A 10 -29.16 -3.82 3.78
CA THR A 10 -27.69 -3.82 3.84
C THR A 10 -27.16 -4.14 2.45
N LYS A 11 -26.44 -3.22 1.83
CA LYS A 11 -25.72 -3.46 0.56
C LYS A 11 -24.77 -4.65 0.73
N PRO A 12 -24.67 -5.54 -0.24
CA PRO A 12 -23.81 -6.71 -0.13
C PRO A 12 -22.33 -6.28 0.07
N LYS A 13 -21.67 -6.88 1.03
CA LYS A 13 -20.26 -6.63 1.39
C LYS A 13 -19.28 -6.82 0.20
N SER A 14 -19.69 -7.56 -0.82
CA SER A 14 -18.92 -7.82 -2.04
C SER A 14 -18.74 -6.60 -2.95
N ALA A 15 -19.65 -5.64 -2.93
CA ALA A 15 -19.55 -4.46 -3.79
C ALA A 15 -18.33 -3.56 -3.46
N GLY A 16 -17.92 -3.51 -2.18
CA GLY A 16 -16.75 -2.74 -1.75
C GLY A 16 -15.41 -3.33 -2.18
N LEU A 17 -15.35 -4.62 -2.55
CA LEU A 17 -14.14 -5.27 -3.03
C LEU A 17 -13.86 -5.01 -4.51
N MET A 18 -14.89 -4.74 -5.30
CA MET A 18 -14.80 -4.58 -6.75
C MET A 18 -14.58 -3.14 -7.21
N THR A 19 -14.80 -2.17 -6.32
CA THR A 19 -14.64 -0.75 -6.64
C THR A 19 -13.42 -0.16 -5.94
N GLU A 20 -12.72 0.74 -6.63
CA GLU A 20 -11.63 1.51 -6.04
C GLU A 20 -12.14 2.35 -4.87
N VAL A 21 -11.43 2.32 -3.74
CA VAL A 21 -11.80 3.01 -2.49
C VAL A 21 -10.94 4.23 -2.26
N ALA A 22 -9.64 4.11 -2.49
CA ALA A 22 -8.70 5.19 -2.31
C ALA A 22 -8.60 6.00 -3.61
N VAL A 23 -9.34 7.10 -3.67
CA VAL A 23 -9.36 8.06 -4.78
C VAL A 23 -8.81 9.40 -4.30
N GLU A 24 -8.31 10.20 -5.22
CA GLU A 24 -7.77 11.53 -4.92
C GLU A 24 -8.82 12.41 -4.23
N ASN A 25 -8.39 13.09 -3.15
CA ASN A 25 -9.26 13.96 -2.38
C ASN A 25 -8.50 15.23 -1.97
N LEU A 26 -8.99 16.39 -2.40
CA LEU A 26 -8.40 17.72 -2.11
C LEU A 26 -8.32 18.05 -0.61
N ALA A 27 -9.23 17.54 0.21
CA ALA A 27 -9.22 17.72 1.67
C ALA A 27 -7.98 17.11 2.34
N PHE A 28 -7.29 16.23 1.64
CA PHE A 28 -6.11 15.51 2.08
C PHE A 28 -4.87 16.40 2.24
N THR A 29 -4.74 17.41 1.41
CA THR A 29 -3.56 18.28 1.35
C THR A 29 -3.49 19.24 2.55
N LEU A 30 -4.61 19.54 3.20
CA LEU A 30 -4.73 20.59 4.22
C LEU A 30 -4.56 20.11 5.67
N GLY A 31 -4.52 18.81 5.94
CA GLY A 31 -4.54 18.25 7.30
C GLY A 31 -3.35 17.36 7.67
N ARG A 32 -2.21 17.52 7.02
CA ARG A 32 -1.03 16.65 7.24
C ARG A 32 -0.39 16.88 8.61
N LYS A 33 -0.19 15.79 9.34
CA LYS A 33 0.76 15.75 10.45
C LYS A 33 2.19 15.67 9.91
N ALA A 34 3.12 16.33 10.61
CA ALA A 34 4.55 16.20 10.30
C ALA A 34 4.99 14.73 10.37
N ASP A 35 5.84 14.31 9.44
CA ASP A 35 6.40 12.96 9.47
C ASP A 35 7.27 12.77 10.73
N ILE A 36 7.30 11.53 11.21
CA ILE A 36 8.08 11.15 12.40
C ILE A 36 9.57 11.04 12.06
N ASP A 37 9.92 10.84 10.79
CA ASP A 37 11.30 10.78 10.33
C ASP A 37 11.98 12.13 10.53
N GLU A 38 13.10 12.13 11.26
CA GLU A 38 13.78 13.35 11.66
C GLU A 38 14.39 14.11 10.48
N VAL A 39 14.92 13.41 9.49
CA VAL A 39 15.50 14.01 8.29
C VAL A 39 14.41 14.74 7.50
N LEU A 40 13.25 14.09 7.30
CA LEU A 40 12.11 14.70 6.61
C LEU A 40 11.57 15.92 7.36
N ARG A 41 11.49 15.83 8.68
CA ARG A 41 11.02 16.93 9.51
C ARG A 41 11.96 18.13 9.46
N GLN A 42 13.28 17.91 9.54
CA GLN A 42 14.30 18.96 9.46
C GLN A 42 14.34 19.61 8.07
N ALA A 43 14.17 18.79 7.01
CA ALA A 43 14.16 19.27 5.63
C ALA A 43 12.81 19.88 5.21
N GLY A 44 11.75 19.79 6.05
CA GLY A 44 10.41 20.24 5.68
C GLY A 44 9.78 19.44 4.54
N LEU A 45 10.21 18.19 4.36
CA LEU A 45 9.79 17.32 3.27
C LEU A 45 8.74 16.29 3.71
N THR A 46 7.99 15.80 2.74
CA THR A 46 7.15 14.61 2.89
C THR A 46 7.87 13.38 2.30
N ARG A 47 7.49 12.18 2.74
CA ARG A 47 8.05 10.92 2.19
C ARG A 47 7.93 10.84 0.67
N GLN A 48 6.80 11.26 0.13
CA GLN A 48 6.57 11.29 -1.32
C GLN A 48 7.61 12.16 -2.06
N ARG A 49 8.06 13.26 -1.45
CA ARG A 49 9.07 14.14 -2.06
C ARG A 49 10.48 13.57 -2.06
N LEU A 50 10.74 12.48 -1.34
CA LEU A 50 12.00 11.75 -1.48
C LEU A 50 12.22 11.20 -2.90
N SER A 51 11.16 11.14 -3.72
CA SER A 51 11.28 10.77 -5.13
C SER A 51 12.22 11.69 -5.91
N VAL A 52 12.48 12.91 -5.44
CA VAL A 52 13.47 13.81 -6.06
C VAL A 52 14.88 13.20 -6.10
N LEU A 53 15.21 12.35 -5.12
CA LEU A 53 16.51 11.68 -5.10
C LEU A 53 16.65 10.64 -6.23
N MET A 54 15.54 10.14 -6.76
CA MET A 54 15.53 9.19 -7.87
C MET A 54 15.86 9.84 -9.23
N VAL A 55 16.01 11.17 -9.26
CA VAL A 55 16.56 11.89 -10.43
C VAL A 55 18.08 11.68 -10.56
N ASP A 56 18.74 11.34 -9.46
CA ASP A 56 20.18 11.00 -9.46
C ASP A 56 20.35 9.58 -10.02
N ASP A 57 21.11 9.46 -11.12
CA ASP A 57 21.30 8.23 -11.88
C ASP A 57 21.90 7.10 -11.02
N GLU A 58 22.84 7.42 -10.12
CA GLU A 58 23.49 6.41 -9.27
C GLU A 58 22.50 5.85 -8.25
N ILE A 59 21.66 6.71 -7.69
CA ILE A 59 20.62 6.29 -6.74
C ILE A 59 19.56 5.46 -7.47
N ALA A 60 19.07 5.94 -8.61
CA ALA A 60 18.07 5.24 -9.42
C ALA A 60 18.59 3.86 -9.83
N GLN A 61 19.78 3.77 -10.41
CA GLN A 61 20.39 2.51 -10.83
C GLN A 61 20.58 1.53 -9.64
N ALA A 62 21.03 2.03 -8.49
CA ALA A 62 21.19 1.19 -7.30
C ALA A 62 19.86 0.62 -6.81
N MET A 63 18.77 1.37 -6.91
CA MET A 63 17.43 0.93 -6.53
C MET A 63 16.87 -0.08 -7.53
N GLU A 64 16.98 0.20 -8.82
CA GLU A 64 16.54 -0.68 -9.91
C GLU A 64 17.27 -2.02 -9.87
N THR A 65 18.59 -2.01 -9.76
CA THR A 65 19.40 -3.25 -9.67
C THR A 65 18.94 -4.16 -8.53
N ARG A 66 18.59 -3.57 -7.39
CA ARG A 66 18.09 -4.35 -6.24
C ARG A 66 16.68 -4.88 -6.48
N LEU A 67 15.81 -4.08 -7.08
CA LEU A 67 14.47 -4.52 -7.46
C LEU A 67 14.54 -5.68 -8.45
N ASP A 68 15.36 -5.56 -9.48
CA ASP A 68 15.55 -6.59 -10.49
C ASP A 68 16.07 -7.90 -9.87
N ALA A 69 16.99 -7.81 -8.91
CA ALA A 69 17.47 -8.98 -8.19
C ALA A 69 16.35 -9.69 -7.42
N VAL A 70 15.41 -8.95 -6.85
CA VAL A 70 14.25 -9.53 -6.15
C VAL A 70 13.23 -10.10 -7.14
N LEU A 71 12.95 -9.39 -8.23
CA LEU A 71 12.01 -9.83 -9.28
C LEU A 71 12.46 -11.13 -9.96
N ASN A 72 13.77 -11.27 -10.16
CA ASN A 72 14.36 -12.46 -10.80
C ASN A 72 14.69 -13.58 -9.80
N ALA A 73 14.48 -13.38 -8.49
CA ALA A 73 14.72 -14.42 -7.51
C ALA A 73 13.70 -15.55 -7.65
N PRO A 74 14.14 -16.83 -7.63
CA PRO A 74 13.22 -17.95 -7.71
C PRO A 74 12.33 -18.00 -6.46
N TRP A 75 11.06 -18.23 -6.66
CA TRP A 75 10.08 -18.37 -5.59
C TRP A 75 9.33 -19.70 -5.67
N ARG A 76 8.79 -20.18 -4.55
CA ARG A 76 7.99 -21.39 -4.47
C ARG A 76 6.96 -21.30 -3.35
N PHE A 77 5.84 -21.96 -3.52
CA PHE A 77 4.93 -22.28 -2.43
C PHE A 77 5.50 -23.44 -1.61
N ILE A 78 5.47 -23.30 -0.29
CA ILE A 78 6.03 -24.30 0.63
C ILE A 78 4.96 -25.36 0.98
N GLU A 79 3.71 -24.94 1.14
CA GLU A 79 2.58 -25.80 1.51
C GLU A 79 1.73 -26.09 0.28
N ASP A 80 1.22 -27.34 0.19
CA ASP A 80 0.30 -27.77 -0.86
C ASP A 80 -1.08 -28.01 -0.26
N HIS A 81 -2.04 -27.20 -0.69
CA HIS A 81 -3.46 -27.29 -0.33
C HIS A 81 -4.32 -27.69 -1.55
N GLY A 82 -3.76 -28.47 -2.46
CA GLY A 82 -4.44 -28.96 -3.66
C GLY A 82 -4.87 -27.85 -4.63
N GLU A 83 -6.15 -27.82 -4.99
CA GLU A 83 -6.69 -26.83 -5.95
C GLU A 83 -6.45 -25.39 -5.55
N GLN A 84 -6.44 -25.07 -4.24
CA GLN A 84 -6.18 -23.72 -3.75
C GLN A 84 -4.74 -23.29 -4.05
N THR A 85 -3.78 -24.19 -3.92
CA THR A 85 -2.38 -23.91 -4.27
C THR A 85 -2.20 -23.67 -5.76
N VAL A 86 -2.87 -24.42 -6.62
CA VAL A 86 -2.85 -24.22 -8.07
C VAL A 86 -3.39 -22.82 -8.41
N PHE A 87 -4.57 -22.48 -7.89
CA PHE A 87 -5.18 -21.16 -8.09
C PHE A 87 -4.26 -20.02 -7.62
N LEU A 88 -3.67 -20.13 -6.43
CA LEU A 88 -2.77 -19.11 -5.88
C LEU A 88 -1.47 -18.99 -6.70
N LYS A 89 -0.95 -20.11 -7.21
CA LYS A 89 0.22 -20.07 -8.11
C LYS A 89 -0.08 -19.31 -9.39
N GLU A 90 -1.20 -19.59 -10.04
CA GLU A 90 -1.62 -18.91 -11.27
C GLU A 90 -1.80 -17.41 -11.02
N LEU A 91 -2.50 -17.06 -9.94
CA LEU A 91 -2.74 -15.68 -9.56
C LEU A 91 -1.43 -14.95 -9.25
N PHE A 92 -0.55 -15.56 -8.45
CA PHE A 92 0.73 -14.96 -8.09
C PHE A 92 1.68 -14.88 -9.28
N THR A 93 1.70 -15.87 -10.17
CA THR A 93 2.50 -15.81 -11.40
C THR A 93 2.07 -14.65 -12.29
N ARG A 94 0.75 -14.42 -12.39
CA ARG A 94 0.19 -13.34 -13.20
C ARG A 94 0.53 -11.96 -12.66
N TRP A 95 0.52 -11.78 -11.33
CA TRP A 95 0.66 -10.48 -10.65
C TRP A 95 1.99 -10.33 -9.90
N HIS A 96 2.95 -11.22 -10.15
CA HIS A 96 4.22 -11.26 -9.42
C HIS A 96 4.98 -9.94 -9.52
N ALA A 97 5.12 -9.40 -10.72
CA ALA A 97 5.86 -8.18 -10.95
C ALA A 97 5.22 -6.98 -10.23
N GLU A 98 3.90 -6.81 -10.33
CA GLU A 98 3.15 -5.73 -9.71
C GLU A 98 3.17 -5.82 -8.18
N ILE A 99 2.97 -7.04 -7.63
CA ILE A 99 2.99 -7.28 -6.18
C ILE A 99 4.38 -6.99 -5.61
N VAL A 100 5.43 -7.52 -6.25
CA VAL A 100 6.80 -7.38 -5.76
C VAL A 100 7.28 -5.95 -5.91
N SER A 101 7.05 -5.32 -7.06
CA SER A 101 7.42 -3.91 -7.28
C SER A 101 6.67 -2.98 -6.34
N GLY A 102 5.36 -3.20 -6.15
CA GLY A 102 4.57 -2.42 -5.22
C GLY A 102 5.01 -2.59 -3.77
N ALA A 103 5.37 -3.80 -3.35
CA ALA A 103 5.93 -4.03 -2.01
C ALA A 103 7.33 -3.44 -1.87
N TRP A 104 8.14 -3.44 -2.93
CA TRP A 104 9.48 -2.86 -2.97
C TRP A 104 9.49 -1.35 -2.67
N GLU A 105 8.43 -0.61 -3.04
CA GLU A 105 8.28 0.81 -2.73
C GLU A 105 8.44 1.13 -1.22
N ALA A 106 8.25 0.15 -0.35
CA ALA A 106 8.56 0.29 1.07
C ALA A 106 10.08 0.44 1.33
N CYS A 107 10.96 0.04 0.41
CA CYS A 107 12.39 0.16 0.58
C CYS A 107 12.87 1.63 0.48
N PRO A 108 12.60 2.36 -0.60
CA PRO A 108 12.94 3.77 -0.71
C PRO A 108 12.19 4.65 0.29
N TYR A 109 10.88 4.43 0.49
CA TYR A 109 10.01 5.37 1.20
C TYR A 109 9.64 4.94 2.63
N GLY A 110 10.01 3.73 3.09
CA GLY A 110 9.73 3.20 4.41
C GLY A 110 8.46 2.36 4.49
N TYR A 111 7.41 2.69 3.74
CA TYR A 111 6.22 1.87 3.56
C TYR A 111 5.63 2.03 2.15
N SER A 112 4.79 1.11 1.80
CA SER A 112 3.98 1.12 0.57
C SER A 112 2.57 0.63 0.88
N VAL A 113 1.59 1.18 0.18
CA VAL A 113 0.20 0.74 0.27
C VAL A 113 -0.28 0.38 -1.13
N MET A 114 -0.76 -0.84 -1.27
CA MET A 114 -1.39 -1.32 -2.50
C MET A 114 -2.88 -1.55 -2.26
N GLU A 115 -3.71 -1.17 -3.21
CA GLU A 115 -5.13 -1.50 -3.25
C GLU A 115 -5.38 -2.60 -4.29
N ALA A 116 -6.02 -3.68 -3.86
CA ALA A 116 -6.46 -4.75 -4.74
C ALA A 116 -7.92 -4.58 -5.12
N ASN A 117 -8.18 -4.62 -6.41
CA ASN A 117 -9.52 -4.65 -6.98
C ASN A 117 -9.83 -6.06 -7.46
N TYR A 118 -10.94 -6.62 -6.98
CA TYR A 118 -11.35 -7.98 -7.30
C TYR A 118 -12.48 -7.98 -8.31
N ALA A 119 -12.50 -8.97 -9.17
CA ALA A 119 -13.63 -9.28 -10.06
C ALA A 119 -14.26 -10.61 -9.65
N LEU A 120 -15.54 -10.75 -9.92
CA LEU A 120 -16.26 -12.01 -9.78
C LEU A 120 -16.19 -12.77 -11.12
N THR A 121 -15.67 -14.00 -11.08
CA THR A 121 -15.67 -14.89 -12.23
C THR A 121 -17.05 -15.52 -12.45
N SER A 122 -17.25 -16.12 -13.65
CA SER A 122 -18.47 -16.89 -13.99
C SER A 122 -18.81 -17.95 -12.95
N ASP A 123 -17.79 -18.54 -12.31
CA ASP A 123 -17.92 -19.59 -11.30
C ASP A 123 -18.16 -19.07 -9.89
N SER A 124 -18.56 -17.78 -9.77
CA SER A 124 -18.80 -17.10 -8.48
C SER A 124 -17.58 -17.06 -7.56
N LYS A 125 -16.36 -17.16 -8.11
CA LYS A 125 -15.09 -17.02 -7.39
C LYS A 125 -14.54 -15.61 -7.54
N PHE A 126 -13.93 -15.08 -6.50
CA PHE A 126 -13.20 -13.81 -6.60
C PHE A 126 -11.82 -14.06 -7.21
N THR A 127 -11.46 -13.24 -8.19
CA THR A 127 -10.10 -13.19 -8.74
C THR A 127 -9.57 -11.75 -8.62
N LEU A 128 -8.25 -11.61 -8.57
CA LEU A 128 -7.61 -10.30 -8.59
C LEU A 128 -7.70 -9.73 -10.01
N ASN A 129 -8.38 -8.60 -10.15
CA ASN A 129 -8.54 -7.90 -11.42
C ASN A 129 -7.44 -6.86 -11.65
N GLU A 130 -7.03 -6.20 -10.56
CA GLU A 130 -6.05 -5.13 -10.60
C GLU A 130 -5.41 -4.98 -9.22
N ILE A 131 -4.13 -4.59 -9.19
CA ILE A 131 -3.43 -4.16 -7.99
C ILE A 131 -2.69 -2.85 -8.28
N VAL A 132 -2.92 -1.83 -7.46
CA VAL A 132 -2.39 -0.48 -7.71
C VAL A 132 -1.70 0.04 -6.46
N VAL A 133 -0.47 0.56 -6.62
CA VAL A 133 0.22 1.30 -5.56
C VAL A 133 -0.46 2.66 -5.39
N LYS A 134 -0.79 3.01 -4.17
CA LYS A 134 -1.47 4.26 -3.83
C LYS A 134 -0.49 5.29 -3.27
N PRO A 135 -0.73 6.59 -3.48
CA PRO A 135 0.09 7.65 -2.91
C PRO A 135 0.22 7.51 -1.40
N LEU A 136 1.46 7.54 -0.91
CA LEU A 136 1.76 7.33 0.51
C LEU A 136 1.07 8.33 1.42
N GLU A 137 0.93 9.54 0.94
CA GLU A 137 0.33 10.66 1.68
C GLU A 137 -1.15 10.49 1.99
N TRP A 138 -1.83 9.56 1.34
CA TRP A 138 -3.25 9.28 1.62
C TRP A 138 -3.45 8.42 2.85
N PHE A 139 -2.38 7.78 3.33
CA PHE A 139 -2.45 6.79 4.38
C PHE A 139 -1.56 7.14 5.57
N GLU A 140 -2.01 6.74 6.74
CA GLU A 140 -1.29 6.89 7.99
C GLU A 140 -1.24 5.52 8.71
N PRO A 141 -0.11 4.77 8.59
CA PRO A 141 0.09 3.55 9.36
C PRO A 141 0.18 3.84 10.86
N LYS A 142 -0.53 3.09 11.69
CA LYS A 142 -0.48 3.18 13.14
C LYS A 142 0.37 2.06 13.74
N ASN A 143 0.85 2.27 14.98
CA ASN A 143 1.62 1.27 15.72
C ASN A 143 0.84 -0.01 16.03
N ASP A 144 -0.46 0.10 16.18
CA ASP A 144 -1.37 -1.01 16.44
C ASP A 144 -1.76 -1.83 15.20
N GLY A 145 -1.14 -1.52 14.05
CA GLY A 145 -1.38 -2.21 12.78
C GLY A 145 -2.53 -1.66 11.96
N ARG A 146 -3.27 -0.67 12.47
CA ARG A 146 -4.31 -0.01 11.69
C ARG A 146 -3.70 0.81 10.56
N LEU A 147 -4.40 0.87 9.44
CA LEU A 147 -4.09 1.72 8.31
C LEU A 147 -5.21 2.75 8.14
N ILE A 148 -4.91 3.99 8.45
CA ILE A 148 -5.88 5.07 8.39
C ILE A 148 -5.81 5.75 7.02
N TYR A 149 -6.96 5.81 6.35
CA TYR A 149 -7.17 6.61 5.16
C TYR A 149 -8.09 7.78 5.49
N ARG A 150 -7.74 8.96 5.03
CA ARG A 150 -8.54 10.16 5.27
C ARG A 150 -9.43 10.43 4.09
N GLN A 151 -10.73 10.34 4.30
CA GLN A 151 -11.75 10.63 3.30
C GLN A 151 -12.64 11.78 3.79
N ASN A 152 -12.66 12.91 3.07
CA ASN A 152 -13.51 14.06 3.39
C ASN A 152 -13.39 14.51 4.87
N ALA A 153 -12.18 14.69 5.37
CA ALA A 153 -11.87 15.01 6.77
C ALA A 153 -12.24 13.90 7.79
N THR A 154 -12.72 12.74 7.34
CA THR A 154 -13.02 11.60 8.19
C THR A 154 -11.88 10.59 8.12
N GLU A 155 -11.39 10.17 9.28
CA GLU A 155 -10.41 9.10 9.39
C GLU A 155 -11.13 7.75 9.31
N VAL A 156 -10.72 6.90 8.37
CA VAL A 156 -11.28 5.57 8.15
C VAL A 156 -10.18 4.54 8.31
N ASP A 157 -10.37 3.58 9.21
CA ASP A 157 -9.53 2.38 9.25
C ASP A 157 -9.92 1.47 8.09
N VAL A 158 -9.06 1.45 7.06
CA VAL A 158 -9.36 0.72 5.82
C VAL A 158 -9.30 -0.79 6.02
N ASN A 159 -8.48 -1.29 6.93
CA ASN A 159 -8.41 -2.73 7.19
C ASN A 159 -9.66 -3.25 7.90
N ALA A 160 -10.23 -2.45 8.81
CA ALA A 160 -11.47 -2.80 9.48
C ALA A 160 -12.69 -2.68 8.55
N LYS A 161 -12.71 -1.62 7.72
CA LYS A 161 -13.86 -1.34 6.84
C LYS A 161 -13.85 -2.17 5.55
N TYR A 162 -12.66 -2.42 4.99
CA TYR A 162 -12.45 -3.12 3.72
C TYR A 162 -11.42 -4.25 3.88
N PRO A 163 -11.73 -5.33 4.59
CA PRO A 163 -10.81 -6.43 4.83
C PRO A 163 -10.33 -7.02 3.49
N LEU A 164 -9.05 -7.38 3.41
CA LEU A 164 -8.38 -7.98 2.24
C LEU A 164 -8.25 -7.07 1.02
N LYS A 165 -8.57 -5.80 1.14
CA LYS A 165 -8.48 -4.86 0.01
C LYS A 165 -7.16 -4.08 -0.02
N PHE A 166 -6.59 -3.77 1.13
CA PHE A 166 -5.36 -3.00 1.24
C PHE A 166 -4.22 -3.84 1.79
N PHE A 167 -3.07 -3.73 1.15
CA PHE A 167 -1.83 -4.37 1.55
C PHE A 167 -0.83 -3.30 1.98
N LEU A 168 -0.44 -3.32 3.25
CA LEU A 168 0.56 -2.44 3.82
C LEU A 168 1.89 -3.19 3.94
N THR A 169 2.89 -2.77 3.18
CA THR A 169 4.27 -3.22 3.33
C THR A 169 5.07 -2.14 4.07
N ARG A 170 5.89 -2.55 5.05
CA ARG A 170 6.72 -1.64 5.84
C ARG A 170 8.14 -2.18 5.97
N ARG A 171 9.13 -1.31 5.76
CA ARG A 171 10.52 -1.64 5.95
C ARG A 171 10.95 -1.34 7.38
N LYS A 172 11.34 -2.36 8.15
CA LYS A 172 11.86 -2.23 9.53
C LYS A 172 11.03 -1.27 10.41
N PRO A 173 9.71 -1.45 10.52
CA PRO A 173 8.90 -0.60 11.38
C PRO A 173 9.31 -0.78 12.84
N THR A 174 9.26 0.31 13.61
CA THR A 174 9.47 0.32 15.05
C THR A 174 8.30 1.01 15.75
N PHE A 175 8.21 0.87 17.07
CA PHE A 175 7.18 1.58 17.85
C PHE A 175 7.26 3.12 17.66
N LYS A 176 8.48 3.66 17.58
CA LYS A 176 8.70 5.10 17.34
C LYS A 176 8.49 5.50 15.88
N GLN A 177 8.62 4.55 14.94
CA GLN A 177 8.56 4.78 13.50
C GLN A 177 7.61 3.78 12.82
N PRO A 178 6.29 3.95 13.00
CA PRO A 178 5.29 3.04 12.43
C PRO A 178 5.25 3.04 10.90
N TYR A 179 5.69 4.13 10.29
CA TYR A 179 5.83 4.25 8.82
C TYR A 179 7.01 3.49 8.23
N GLY A 180 7.82 2.83 9.09
CA GLY A 180 9.05 2.17 8.65
C GLY A 180 10.20 3.16 8.33
N ASP A 181 11.37 2.58 8.04
CA ASP A 181 12.65 3.27 7.88
C ASP A 181 12.95 3.50 6.38
N PRO A 182 12.75 4.73 5.85
CA PRO A 182 12.99 5.01 4.44
C PRO A 182 14.49 5.02 4.13
N LEU A 183 14.90 4.31 3.07
CA LEU A 183 16.31 4.30 2.68
C LEU A 183 16.74 5.65 2.09
N LEU A 184 15.87 6.30 1.33
CA LEU A 184 16.16 7.57 0.69
C LEU A 184 16.35 8.71 1.70
N SER A 185 15.67 8.71 2.86
CA SER A 185 15.88 9.76 3.85
C SER A 185 17.32 9.80 4.36
N LYS A 186 17.98 8.63 4.45
CA LYS A 186 19.39 8.52 4.88
C LYS A 186 20.37 9.09 3.87
N LEU A 187 19.98 9.13 2.61
CA LEU A 187 20.79 9.65 1.52
C LEU A 187 20.58 11.15 1.30
N TYR A 188 19.50 11.72 1.85
CA TYR A 188 19.05 13.06 1.55
C TYR A 188 20.14 14.13 1.75
N TRP A 189 20.77 14.18 2.92
CA TRP A 189 21.79 15.19 3.20
C TRP A 189 23.07 14.97 2.39
N LEU A 190 23.46 13.73 2.15
CA LEU A 190 24.61 13.41 1.30
C LEU A 190 24.38 13.88 -0.13
N TRP A 191 23.18 13.65 -0.66
CA TRP A 191 22.77 14.09 -1.97
C TRP A 191 22.64 15.62 -2.06
N PHE A 192 22.07 16.25 -1.04
CA PHE A 192 21.84 17.69 -1.01
C PHE A 192 23.14 18.52 -1.01
N PHE A 193 24.21 18.01 -0.38
CA PHE A 193 25.51 18.69 -0.30
C PHE A 193 26.50 18.24 -1.37
N ARG A 194 26.11 17.41 -2.30
CA ARG A 194 26.93 16.97 -3.44
C ARG A 194 26.87 17.99 -4.59
#